data_fa97d2f6aec242d62f7b6c85efaba1cb
#
_entry.id   fa97d2f6aec242d62f7b6c85efaba1cb
#
_cell.length_a   1.000
_cell.length_b   1.000
_cell.length_c   1.000
_cell.angle_alpha   90.00
_cell.angle_beta   90.00
_cell.angle_gamma   90.00
#
_symmetry.space_group_name_H-M   'P 1'
#
loop_
_entity.id
_entity.type
_entity.pdbx_description
1 polymer ?
#
loop_
_entity_poly.entity_id
_entity_poly.type
_entity_poly.pdbx_seq_one_letter_code
_entity_poly.pdbx_strand_id
1 'polypeptide(L)'
;MLIYGTGGHALEILDELKELNVPKVFFFNDLDEKLDEFYGHQVFHSIRGVKEYLSDHFPFVIGIGSPNLRCAKHQEMEGFGGIPMSVISSKLDLGTYNLHLGKGLNLMSGVQISSEVRIGDGCLINRNANIHHGARIGDFCEIAPNAVLLGNVEIGHQTFIGAGAIVLPGIKIGNNCVIGAGSVVTKDLASNSIVKGNPAK
;
A
#
# COMPACT_ATOMS: atom_id res chain seq x y z
N MET A 1 -0.67 -11.33 13.89
CA MET A 1 -0.61 -10.66 12.57
C MET A 1 0.61 -11.19 11.81
N LEU A 2 0.45 -11.62 10.57
CA LEU A 2 1.55 -12.05 9.71
C LEU A 2 1.88 -10.92 8.72
N ILE A 3 3.16 -10.54 8.61
CA ILE A 3 3.64 -9.60 7.59
C ILE A 3 4.35 -10.40 6.50
N TYR A 4 3.91 -10.29 5.25
CA TYR A 4 4.63 -10.85 4.12
C TYR A 4 5.79 -9.94 3.71
N GLY A 5 7.01 -10.49 3.70
CA GLY A 5 8.26 -9.80 3.38
C GLY A 5 9.04 -9.35 4.60
N THR A 6 10.35 -9.18 4.40
CA THR A 6 11.32 -8.76 5.42
C THR A 6 12.18 -7.58 4.92
N GLY A 7 11.60 -6.76 4.04
CA GLY A 7 12.24 -5.55 3.50
C GLY A 7 11.92 -4.28 4.30
N GLY A 8 12.37 -3.13 3.78
CA GLY A 8 12.17 -1.83 4.43
C GLY A 8 10.71 -1.49 4.72
N HIS A 9 9.79 -1.74 3.77
CA HIS A 9 8.37 -1.47 4.00
C HIS A 9 7.76 -2.40 5.06
N ALA A 10 8.20 -3.66 5.15
CA ALA A 10 7.78 -4.57 6.20
C ALA A 10 8.19 -4.07 7.60
N LEU A 11 9.36 -3.44 7.71
CA LEU A 11 9.81 -2.78 8.94
C LEU A 11 8.94 -1.56 9.28
N GLU A 12 8.59 -0.74 8.28
CA GLU A 12 7.67 0.39 8.49
C GLU A 12 6.29 -0.06 8.98
N ILE A 13 5.76 -1.17 8.45
CA ILE A 13 4.51 -1.79 8.94
C ILE A 13 4.68 -2.26 10.39
N LEU A 14 5.82 -2.88 10.73
CA LEU A 14 6.10 -3.31 12.11
C LEU A 14 6.04 -2.13 13.09
N ASP A 15 6.60 -0.98 12.71
CA ASP A 15 6.52 0.25 13.52
C ASP A 15 5.07 0.68 13.75
N GLU A 16 4.23 0.69 12.70
CA GLU A 16 2.80 1.05 12.83
C GLU A 16 2.05 0.04 13.72
N LEU A 17 2.31 -1.26 13.54
CA LEU A 17 1.66 -2.31 14.36
C LEU A 17 2.08 -2.23 15.84
N LYS A 18 3.31 -1.81 16.12
CA LYS A 18 3.78 -1.57 17.48
C LYS A 18 3.03 -0.40 18.12
N GLU A 19 2.84 0.70 17.41
CA GLU A 19 2.05 1.84 17.88
C GLU A 19 0.58 1.49 18.09
N LEU A 20 0.03 0.60 17.25
CA LEU A 20 -1.33 0.07 17.39
C LEU A 20 -1.46 -1.00 18.49
N ASN A 21 -0.39 -1.31 19.21
CA ASN A 21 -0.33 -2.31 20.28
C ASN A 21 -0.77 -3.72 19.82
N VAL A 22 -0.42 -4.12 18.61
CA VAL A 22 -0.70 -5.48 18.12
C VAL A 22 0.20 -6.48 18.86
N PRO A 23 -0.35 -7.43 19.63
CA PRO A 23 0.42 -8.16 20.65
C PRO A 23 1.39 -9.19 20.08
N LYS A 24 1.13 -9.72 18.89
CA LYS A 24 1.98 -10.72 18.24
C LYS A 24 2.08 -10.46 16.75
N VAL A 25 3.31 -10.27 16.29
CA VAL A 25 3.66 -10.09 14.88
C VAL A 25 4.63 -11.18 14.47
N PHE A 26 4.43 -11.72 13.28
CA PHE A 26 5.28 -12.70 12.63
C PHE A 26 5.56 -12.25 11.22
N PHE A 27 6.62 -12.78 10.64
CA PHE A 27 6.96 -12.54 9.25
C PHE A 27 6.85 -13.81 8.43
N PHE A 28 6.57 -13.65 7.15
CA PHE A 28 6.65 -14.70 6.15
C PHE A 28 7.56 -14.25 5.01
N ASN A 29 8.57 -15.05 4.69
CA ASN A 29 9.47 -14.79 3.58
C ASN A 29 9.87 -16.13 2.95
N ASP A 30 9.37 -16.38 1.74
CA ASP A 30 9.66 -17.56 0.94
C ASP A 30 10.86 -17.38 -0.01
N LEU A 31 11.49 -16.21 0.00
CA LEU A 31 12.60 -15.87 -0.91
C LEU A 31 13.98 -15.96 -0.24
N ASP A 32 14.04 -15.83 1.09
CA ASP A 32 15.30 -15.92 1.86
C ASP A 32 15.10 -16.83 3.08
N GLU A 33 15.43 -18.10 2.92
CA GLU A 33 15.28 -19.12 3.95
C GLU A 33 16.36 -19.04 5.07
N LYS A 34 17.29 -18.09 4.99
CA LYS A 34 18.37 -17.94 5.99
C LYS A 34 18.01 -17.03 7.15
N LEU A 35 16.91 -16.29 7.04
CA LEU A 35 16.50 -15.29 8.01
C LEU A 35 15.42 -15.84 8.94
N ASP A 36 15.79 -16.55 10.00
CA ASP A 36 14.83 -17.14 10.94
C ASP A 36 14.16 -16.12 11.87
N GLU A 37 14.74 -14.92 12.00
CA GLU A 37 14.25 -13.85 12.85
C GLU A 37 14.45 -12.48 12.18
N PHE A 38 13.44 -11.61 12.30
CA PHE A 38 13.50 -10.22 11.82
C PHE A 38 13.06 -9.27 12.94
N TYR A 39 14.00 -8.48 13.45
CA TYR A 39 13.81 -7.55 14.59
C TYR A 39 13.15 -8.20 15.83
N GLY A 40 13.58 -9.40 16.21
CA GLY A 40 13.02 -10.11 17.37
C GLY A 40 11.72 -10.85 17.10
N HIS A 41 11.27 -10.93 15.84
CA HIS A 41 10.06 -11.62 15.43
C HIS A 41 10.39 -12.82 14.55
N GLN A 42 9.73 -13.95 14.81
CA GLN A 42 9.89 -15.17 14.03
C GLN A 42 9.53 -14.98 12.57
N VAL A 43 10.36 -15.52 11.67
CA VAL A 43 10.11 -15.60 10.23
C VAL A 43 9.72 -17.03 9.86
N PHE A 44 8.61 -17.19 9.13
CA PHE A 44 8.20 -18.45 8.52
C PHE A 44 8.64 -18.48 7.05
N HIS A 45 9.07 -19.64 6.58
CA HIS A 45 9.50 -19.86 5.20
C HIS A 45 8.57 -20.80 4.42
N SER A 46 7.58 -21.37 5.09
CA SER A 46 6.57 -22.21 4.46
C SER A 46 5.19 -21.91 5.00
N ILE A 47 4.21 -21.98 4.11
CA ILE A 47 2.80 -21.82 4.49
C ILE A 47 2.32 -22.89 5.45
N ARG A 48 2.92 -24.07 5.39
CA ARG A 48 2.67 -25.15 6.34
C ARG A 48 3.04 -24.72 7.77
N GLY A 49 4.23 -24.15 7.96
CA GLY A 49 4.65 -23.62 9.28
C GLY A 49 3.74 -22.52 9.79
N VAL A 50 3.27 -21.62 8.90
CA VAL A 50 2.28 -20.58 9.25
C VAL A 50 1.00 -21.22 9.78
N LYS A 51 0.43 -22.21 9.07
CA LYS A 51 -0.83 -22.87 9.45
C LYS A 51 -0.73 -23.69 10.73
N GLU A 52 0.37 -24.42 10.90
CA GLU A 52 0.63 -25.20 12.12
C GLU A 52 0.73 -24.31 13.37
N TYR A 53 1.24 -23.09 13.22
CA TYR A 53 1.46 -22.15 14.32
C TYR A 53 0.29 -21.20 14.58
N LEU A 54 -0.34 -20.67 13.52
CA LEU A 54 -1.42 -19.68 13.62
C LEU A 54 -2.80 -20.32 13.49
N SER A 55 -3.15 -20.83 12.35
CA SER A 55 -4.37 -21.59 11.98
C SER A 55 -4.47 -21.69 10.46
N ASP A 56 -5.49 -22.39 9.95
CA ASP A 56 -5.83 -22.43 8.52
C ASP A 56 -6.30 -21.05 7.98
N HIS A 57 -6.84 -20.22 8.87
CA HIS A 57 -7.23 -18.85 8.57
C HIS A 57 -6.41 -17.89 9.43
N PHE A 58 -5.50 -17.15 8.83
CA PHE A 58 -4.56 -16.27 9.52
C PHE A 58 -4.64 -14.83 8.98
N PRO A 59 -4.62 -13.81 9.86
CA PRO A 59 -4.59 -12.41 9.42
C PRO A 59 -3.22 -12.06 8.85
N PHE A 60 -3.20 -11.44 7.67
CA PHE A 60 -1.95 -11.01 7.03
C PHE A 60 -2.00 -9.58 6.47
N VAL A 61 -0.82 -9.00 6.30
CA VAL A 61 -0.57 -7.77 5.56
C VAL A 61 0.61 -7.97 4.62
N ILE A 62 0.67 -7.22 3.52
CA ILE A 62 1.78 -7.31 2.57
C ILE A 62 2.77 -6.17 2.81
N GLY A 63 4.00 -6.50 3.19
CA GLY A 63 5.12 -5.59 3.43
C GLY A 63 5.97 -5.34 2.19
N ILE A 64 5.34 -5.19 1.01
CA ILE A 64 5.99 -5.00 -0.28
C ILE A 64 5.51 -3.70 -0.91
N GLY A 65 6.44 -2.83 -1.33
CA GLY A 65 6.12 -1.57 -2.00
C GLY A 65 5.58 -1.75 -3.43
N SER A 66 6.24 -2.56 -4.26
CA SER A 66 5.89 -2.73 -5.68
C SER A 66 4.41 -3.12 -5.90
N PRO A 67 3.60 -2.33 -6.64
CA PRO A 67 2.20 -2.60 -6.88
C PRO A 67 1.90 -4.00 -7.43
N ASN A 68 2.60 -4.40 -8.48
CA ASN A 68 2.38 -5.70 -9.13
C ASN A 68 2.78 -6.87 -8.23
N LEU A 69 3.92 -6.77 -7.56
CA LEU A 69 4.37 -7.83 -6.66
C LEU A 69 3.46 -7.92 -5.41
N ARG A 70 3.02 -6.77 -4.87
CA ARG A 70 2.06 -6.71 -3.77
C ARG A 70 0.74 -7.37 -4.14
N CYS A 71 0.22 -7.10 -5.35
CA CYS A 71 -1.00 -7.74 -5.85
C CYS A 71 -0.83 -9.26 -5.95
N ALA A 72 0.24 -9.74 -6.58
CA ALA A 72 0.50 -11.17 -6.74
C ALA A 72 0.60 -11.90 -5.40
N LYS A 73 1.36 -11.32 -4.45
CA LYS A 73 1.55 -11.93 -3.12
C LYS A 73 0.31 -11.84 -2.24
N HIS A 74 -0.51 -10.81 -2.41
CA HIS A 74 -1.81 -10.71 -1.74
C HIS A 74 -2.74 -11.85 -2.16
N GLN A 75 -2.89 -12.08 -3.48
CA GLN A 75 -3.71 -13.16 -4.03
C GLN A 75 -3.19 -14.54 -3.63
N GLU A 76 -1.87 -14.72 -3.61
CA GLU A 76 -1.24 -15.96 -3.15
C GLU A 76 -1.59 -16.26 -1.68
N MET A 77 -1.47 -15.27 -0.81
CA MET A 77 -1.77 -15.42 0.62
C MET A 77 -3.26 -15.70 0.87
N GLU A 78 -4.17 -15.05 0.13
CA GLU A 78 -5.61 -15.38 0.16
C GLU A 78 -5.86 -16.82 -0.29
N GLY A 79 -5.19 -17.27 -1.37
CA GLY A 79 -5.26 -18.66 -1.86
C GLY A 79 -4.82 -19.69 -0.81
N PHE A 80 -3.95 -19.31 0.10
CA PHE A 80 -3.54 -20.14 1.24
C PHE A 80 -4.51 -20.09 2.44
N GLY A 81 -5.58 -19.31 2.37
CA GLY A 81 -6.56 -19.14 3.46
C GLY A 81 -6.29 -17.92 4.34
N GLY A 82 -5.33 -17.09 3.97
CA GLY A 82 -5.06 -15.82 4.66
C GLY A 82 -6.23 -14.84 4.56
N ILE A 83 -6.40 -14.04 5.59
CA ILE A 83 -7.40 -12.97 5.67
C ILE A 83 -6.67 -11.63 5.59
N PRO A 84 -6.87 -10.84 4.52
CA PRO A 84 -6.19 -9.56 4.37
C PRO A 84 -6.65 -8.56 5.42
N MET A 85 -5.70 -7.98 6.12
CA MET A 85 -5.94 -6.95 7.13
C MET A 85 -5.35 -5.62 6.66
N SER A 86 -6.03 -4.54 7.02
CA SER A 86 -5.50 -3.19 6.79
C SER A 86 -4.67 -2.74 7.99
N VAL A 87 -3.53 -2.12 7.72
CA VAL A 87 -2.77 -1.36 8.70
C VAL A 87 -3.10 0.11 8.49
N ILE A 88 -3.77 0.70 9.46
CA ILE A 88 -4.22 2.10 9.42
C ILE A 88 -3.57 2.80 10.61
N SER A 89 -2.59 3.67 10.32
CA SER A 89 -1.88 4.41 11.36
C SER A 89 -2.85 5.23 12.23
N SER A 90 -2.57 5.34 13.49
CA SER A 90 -3.31 6.24 14.40
C SER A 90 -3.05 7.73 14.14
N LYS A 91 -2.08 8.05 13.28
CA LYS A 91 -1.63 9.42 12.95
C LYS A 91 -2.11 9.88 11.57
N LEU A 92 -3.32 9.49 11.19
CA LEU A 92 -3.95 9.92 9.94
C LEU A 92 -4.86 11.13 10.15
N ASP A 93 -5.06 11.89 9.07
CA ASP A 93 -6.15 12.86 8.95
C ASP A 93 -7.14 12.35 7.90
N LEU A 94 -8.33 11.95 8.34
CA LEU A 94 -9.36 11.37 7.49
C LEU A 94 -10.60 12.24 7.42
N GLY A 95 -11.03 12.54 6.19
CA GLY A 95 -12.31 13.17 5.92
C GLY A 95 -13.48 12.30 6.43
N THR A 96 -14.58 12.94 6.80
CA THR A 96 -15.72 12.29 7.46
C THR A 96 -16.86 11.92 6.50
N TYR A 97 -16.90 12.47 5.29
CA TYR A 97 -18.03 12.29 4.37
C TYR A 97 -17.66 11.42 3.17
N ASN A 98 -18.47 10.39 2.90
CA ASN A 98 -18.37 9.52 1.71
C ASN A 98 -16.98 8.95 1.45
N LEU A 99 -16.26 8.59 2.51
CA LEU A 99 -14.98 7.92 2.41
C LEU A 99 -15.18 6.42 2.23
N HIS A 100 -14.60 5.86 1.17
CA HIS A 100 -14.65 4.43 0.89
C HIS A 100 -13.21 3.86 0.85
N LEU A 101 -12.91 2.99 1.79
CA LEU A 101 -11.63 2.31 1.93
C LEU A 101 -11.80 0.82 1.66
N GLY A 102 -10.99 0.27 0.76
CA GLY A 102 -10.92 -1.15 0.46
C GLY A 102 -10.29 -1.99 1.58
N LYS A 103 -9.96 -3.23 1.28
CA LYS A 103 -9.34 -4.20 2.20
C LYS A 103 -7.82 -4.27 1.97
N GLY A 104 -7.09 -4.75 2.98
CA GLY A 104 -5.66 -5.00 2.86
C GLY A 104 -4.82 -3.74 2.61
N LEU A 105 -5.28 -2.59 3.10
CA LEU A 105 -4.63 -1.30 2.92
C LEU A 105 -3.46 -1.11 3.87
N ASN A 106 -2.43 -0.43 3.41
CA ASN A 106 -1.39 0.14 4.25
C ASN A 106 -1.50 1.67 4.19
N LEU A 107 -2.16 2.27 5.19
CA LEU A 107 -2.26 3.73 5.34
C LEU A 107 -1.27 4.17 6.42
N MET A 108 -0.14 4.74 5.97
CA MET A 108 1.00 5.05 6.82
C MET A 108 0.84 6.41 7.53
N SER A 109 1.66 6.65 8.55
CA SER A 109 1.59 7.85 9.39
C SER A 109 1.68 9.16 8.58
N GLY A 110 0.90 10.17 9.01
CA GLY A 110 0.86 11.49 8.40
C GLY A 110 0.07 11.59 7.08
N VAL A 111 -0.53 10.50 6.62
CA VAL A 111 -1.39 10.52 5.43
C VAL A 111 -2.62 11.39 5.69
N GLN A 112 -2.97 12.22 4.73
CA GLN A 112 -4.16 13.07 4.73
C GLN A 112 -5.09 12.62 3.61
N ILE A 113 -6.32 12.29 3.93
CA ILE A 113 -7.35 11.87 2.96
C ILE A 113 -8.59 12.72 3.18
N SER A 114 -8.96 13.51 2.18
CA SER A 114 -10.16 14.36 2.23
C SER A 114 -11.45 13.54 2.11
N SER A 115 -12.61 14.20 2.27
CA SER A 115 -13.92 13.60 2.04
C SER A 115 -14.16 13.22 0.56
N GLU A 116 -15.12 12.33 0.31
CA GLU A 116 -15.53 11.83 -1.02
C GLU A 116 -14.45 11.02 -1.76
N VAL A 117 -13.42 10.56 -1.07
CA VAL A 117 -12.34 9.75 -1.64
C VAL A 117 -12.71 8.27 -1.66
N ARG A 118 -12.27 7.58 -2.73
CA ARG A 118 -12.39 6.12 -2.85
C ARG A 118 -11.01 5.51 -3.08
N ILE A 119 -10.63 4.53 -2.27
CA ILE A 119 -9.39 3.78 -2.38
C ILE A 119 -9.72 2.31 -2.49
N GLY A 120 -9.23 1.68 -3.55
CA GLY A 120 -9.40 0.25 -3.82
C GLY A 120 -8.60 -0.66 -2.89
N ASP A 121 -8.70 -1.96 -3.10
CA ASP A 121 -8.07 -2.98 -2.28
C ASP A 121 -6.54 -2.99 -2.41
N GLY A 122 -5.83 -3.41 -1.37
CA GLY A 122 -4.40 -3.65 -1.37
C GLY A 122 -3.51 -2.43 -1.65
N CYS A 123 -4.04 -1.20 -1.56
CA CYS A 123 -3.27 0.01 -1.78
C CYS A 123 -2.30 0.30 -0.64
N LEU A 124 -1.12 0.84 -1.00
CA LEU A 124 -0.19 1.46 -0.10
C LEU A 124 -0.25 2.98 -0.28
N ILE A 125 -0.73 3.67 0.75
CA ILE A 125 -0.66 5.14 0.85
C ILE A 125 0.44 5.44 1.86
N ASN A 126 1.57 5.89 1.34
CA ASN A 126 2.78 6.02 2.11
C ASN A 126 2.85 7.35 2.88
N ARG A 127 3.81 7.48 3.78
CA ARG A 127 3.92 8.57 4.76
C ARG A 127 3.74 9.96 4.15
N ASN A 128 2.91 10.79 4.79
CA ASN A 128 2.61 12.17 4.41
C ASN A 128 2.03 12.35 2.98
N ALA A 129 1.56 11.29 2.32
CA ALA A 129 0.83 11.45 1.08
C ALA A 129 -0.48 12.20 1.32
N ASN A 130 -0.86 13.07 0.37
CA ASN A 130 -2.03 13.92 0.49
C ASN A 130 -3.01 13.64 -0.66
N ILE A 131 -4.23 13.23 -0.30
CA ILE A 131 -5.28 12.82 -1.24
C ILE A 131 -6.48 13.73 -1.06
N HIS A 132 -6.72 14.60 -2.05
CA HIS A 132 -7.77 15.58 -2.00
C HIS A 132 -9.14 15.00 -2.39
N HIS A 133 -10.18 15.80 -2.12
CA HIS A 133 -11.59 15.47 -2.31
C HIS A 133 -11.91 14.89 -3.70
N GLY A 134 -12.80 13.93 -3.74
CA GLY A 134 -13.31 13.33 -4.98
C GLY A 134 -12.30 12.42 -5.69
N ALA A 135 -11.09 12.23 -5.16
CA ALA A 135 -10.10 11.35 -5.77
C ALA A 135 -10.56 9.88 -5.76
N ARG A 136 -10.21 9.16 -6.82
CA ARG A 136 -10.51 7.73 -6.98
C ARG A 136 -9.23 6.98 -7.29
N ILE A 137 -8.88 6.02 -6.47
CA ILE A 137 -7.65 5.22 -6.59
C ILE A 137 -8.07 3.76 -6.75
N GLY A 138 -7.65 3.14 -7.85
CA GLY A 138 -7.87 1.71 -8.13
C GLY A 138 -7.09 0.80 -7.19
N ASP A 139 -7.24 -0.51 -7.37
CA ASP A 139 -6.63 -1.50 -6.49
C ASP A 139 -5.11 -1.58 -6.64
N PHE A 140 -4.44 -1.94 -5.55
CA PHE A 140 -3.00 -2.20 -5.50
C PHE A 140 -2.12 -1.05 -5.97
N CYS A 141 -2.60 0.20 -5.89
CA CYS A 141 -1.77 1.37 -6.16
C CYS A 141 -0.78 1.65 -5.03
N GLU A 142 0.36 2.24 -5.37
CA GLU A 142 1.25 2.84 -4.41
C GLU A 142 1.29 4.36 -4.62
N ILE A 143 0.93 5.11 -3.58
CA ILE A 143 1.10 6.54 -3.48
C ILE A 143 2.27 6.78 -2.54
N ALA A 144 3.44 7.05 -3.12
CA ALA A 144 4.72 7.12 -2.40
C ALA A 144 4.80 8.34 -1.45
N PRO A 145 5.80 8.42 -0.57
CA PRO A 145 5.86 9.48 0.44
C PRO A 145 5.77 10.89 -0.13
N ASN A 146 4.99 11.75 0.52
CA ASN A 146 4.77 13.16 0.17
C ASN A 146 4.17 13.40 -1.22
N ALA A 147 3.65 12.39 -1.90
CA ALA A 147 2.92 12.58 -3.15
C ALA A 147 1.57 13.27 -2.91
N VAL A 148 1.14 14.11 -3.86
CA VAL A 148 -0.09 14.92 -3.77
C VAL A 148 -1.01 14.61 -4.94
N LEU A 149 -2.18 14.06 -4.64
CA LEU A 149 -3.27 13.87 -5.60
C LEU A 149 -4.31 14.96 -5.37
N LEU A 150 -4.42 15.90 -6.30
CA LEU A 150 -5.37 17.01 -6.18
C LEU A 150 -6.81 16.58 -6.49
N GLY A 151 -7.77 17.49 -6.32
CA GLY A 151 -9.18 17.16 -6.36
C GLY A 151 -9.64 16.44 -7.63
N ASN A 152 -10.51 15.44 -7.48
CA ASN A 152 -11.14 14.66 -8.55
C ASN A 152 -10.16 13.91 -9.48
N VAL A 153 -8.97 13.56 -9.00
CA VAL A 153 -8.01 12.72 -9.73
C VAL A 153 -8.51 11.29 -9.79
N GLU A 154 -8.32 10.64 -10.94
CA GLU A 154 -8.62 9.20 -11.10
C GLU A 154 -7.31 8.44 -11.39
N ILE A 155 -6.99 7.46 -10.55
CA ILE A 155 -5.80 6.60 -10.69
C ILE A 155 -6.27 5.17 -10.95
N GLY A 156 -5.83 4.58 -12.06
CA GLY A 156 -6.10 3.18 -12.39
C GLY A 156 -5.34 2.20 -11.50
N HIS A 157 -5.67 0.91 -11.63
CA HIS A 157 -5.12 -0.16 -10.81
C HIS A 157 -3.60 -0.33 -10.98
N GLN A 158 -2.91 -0.79 -9.94
CA GLN A 158 -1.49 -1.16 -9.95
C GLN A 158 -0.56 -0.02 -10.43
N THR A 159 -0.98 1.23 -10.26
CA THR A 159 -0.21 2.41 -10.63
C THR A 159 0.66 2.88 -9.47
N PHE A 160 1.90 3.26 -9.79
CA PHE A 160 2.88 3.82 -8.86
C PHE A 160 2.98 5.33 -9.05
N ILE A 161 2.71 6.09 -8.00
CA ILE A 161 2.91 7.54 -7.94
C ILE A 161 4.14 7.79 -7.07
N GLY A 162 5.24 8.22 -7.68
CA GLY A 162 6.54 8.42 -7.04
C GLY A 162 6.57 9.49 -5.96
N ALA A 163 7.54 9.40 -5.06
CA ALA A 163 7.67 10.30 -3.92
C ALA A 163 7.69 11.78 -4.34
N GLY A 164 6.89 12.61 -3.66
CA GLY A 164 6.77 14.03 -3.95
C GLY A 164 6.16 14.38 -5.30
N ALA A 165 5.61 13.43 -6.05
CA ALA A 165 4.92 13.72 -7.30
C ALA A 165 3.58 14.43 -7.04
N ILE A 166 3.17 15.29 -7.97
CA ILE A 166 1.93 16.06 -7.91
C ILE A 166 1.08 15.72 -9.14
N VAL A 167 -0.17 15.32 -8.90
CA VAL A 167 -1.15 15.11 -9.98
C VAL A 167 -2.17 16.24 -9.91
N LEU A 168 -2.29 17.02 -10.99
CA LEU A 168 -3.17 18.18 -11.04
C LEU A 168 -4.65 17.79 -11.03
N PRO A 169 -5.57 18.71 -10.66
CA PRO A 169 -6.98 18.38 -10.49
C PRO A 169 -7.63 17.80 -11.75
N GLY A 170 -8.49 16.79 -11.57
CA GLY A 170 -9.29 16.17 -12.62
C GLY A 170 -8.51 15.26 -13.59
N ILE A 171 -7.21 15.08 -13.39
CA ILE A 171 -6.37 14.24 -14.23
C ILE A 171 -6.73 12.75 -14.04
N LYS A 172 -6.73 12.02 -15.16
CA LYS A 172 -6.93 10.58 -15.21
C LYS A 172 -5.63 9.87 -15.59
N ILE A 173 -5.19 8.96 -14.75
CA ILE A 173 -4.02 8.12 -14.97
C ILE A 173 -4.51 6.67 -15.10
N GLY A 174 -4.15 6.01 -16.20
CA GLY A 174 -4.55 4.63 -16.47
C GLY A 174 -3.91 3.60 -15.53
N ASN A 175 -4.12 2.32 -15.83
CA ASN A 175 -3.58 1.20 -15.06
C ASN A 175 -2.08 1.01 -15.32
N ASN A 176 -1.37 0.41 -14.37
CA ASN A 176 0.04 0.02 -14.51
C ASN A 176 0.97 1.18 -14.90
N CYS A 177 0.64 2.41 -14.53
CA CYS A 177 1.48 3.57 -14.81
C CYS A 177 2.57 3.72 -13.75
N VAL A 178 3.69 4.33 -14.17
CA VAL A 178 4.80 4.70 -13.26
C VAL A 178 5.05 6.18 -13.41
N ILE A 179 4.79 6.93 -12.35
CA ILE A 179 5.07 8.36 -12.25
C ILE A 179 6.35 8.55 -11.45
N GLY A 180 7.37 9.13 -12.06
CA GLY A 180 8.67 9.36 -11.41
C GLY A 180 8.57 10.30 -10.21
N ALA A 181 9.49 10.17 -9.25
CA ALA A 181 9.53 11.04 -8.07
C ALA A 181 9.68 12.52 -8.48
N GLY A 182 9.02 13.42 -7.74
CA GLY A 182 9.02 14.87 -7.98
C GLY A 182 8.37 15.33 -9.28
N SER A 183 7.65 14.45 -9.98
CA SER A 183 7.01 14.79 -11.24
C SER A 183 5.73 15.61 -11.04
N VAL A 184 5.38 16.46 -12.03
CA VAL A 184 4.10 17.15 -12.06
C VAL A 184 3.28 16.67 -13.27
N VAL A 185 2.23 15.89 -13.01
CA VAL A 185 1.34 15.37 -14.04
C VAL A 185 0.27 16.41 -14.37
N THR A 186 0.30 16.90 -15.60
CA THR A 186 -0.54 18.03 -16.07
C THR A 186 -1.56 17.62 -17.12
N LYS A 187 -1.59 16.36 -17.54
CA LYS A 187 -2.51 15.79 -18.54
C LYS A 187 -2.79 14.33 -18.27
N ASP A 188 -3.89 13.84 -18.82
CA ASP A 188 -4.26 12.42 -18.75
C ASP A 188 -3.17 11.51 -19.32
N LEU A 189 -3.03 10.34 -18.72
CA LEU A 189 -2.07 9.30 -19.12
C LEU A 189 -2.78 7.99 -19.43
N ALA A 190 -2.45 7.40 -20.57
CA ALA A 190 -2.92 6.07 -20.92
C ALA A 190 -2.30 5.00 -20.00
N SER A 191 -2.94 3.83 -19.92
CA SER A 191 -2.39 2.69 -19.19
C SER A 191 -0.98 2.32 -19.68
N ASN A 192 -0.16 1.81 -18.77
CA ASN A 192 1.24 1.42 -18.99
C ASN A 192 2.19 2.58 -19.32
N SER A 193 1.80 3.82 -19.04
CA SER A 193 2.66 4.99 -19.21
C SER A 193 3.74 5.05 -18.14
N ILE A 194 4.97 5.39 -18.54
CA ILE A 194 6.08 5.69 -17.65
C ILE A 194 6.52 7.12 -17.93
N VAL A 195 6.30 8.04 -16.99
CA VAL A 195 6.57 9.48 -17.15
C VAL A 195 7.33 10.04 -15.97
N LYS A 196 8.09 11.12 -16.23
CA LYS A 196 8.86 11.84 -15.20
C LYS A 196 9.05 13.30 -15.55
N GLY A 197 9.40 14.12 -14.55
CA GLY A 197 9.76 15.53 -14.71
C GLY A 197 8.61 16.50 -14.51
N ASN A 198 8.89 17.80 -14.75
CA ASN A 198 7.92 18.89 -14.64
C ASN A 198 7.95 19.73 -15.92
N PRO A 199 6.89 19.70 -16.77
CA PRO A 199 5.77 18.75 -16.69
C PRO A 199 6.20 17.31 -17.01
N ALA A 200 5.47 16.34 -16.46
CA ALA A 200 5.74 14.92 -16.68
C ALA A 200 5.53 14.53 -18.16
N LYS A 201 6.56 13.86 -18.71
CA LYS A 201 6.60 13.37 -20.09
C LYS A 201 7.16 11.96 -20.14
#